data_12c266567476548abcb5cf212da5c862
#
_entry.id   12c266567476548abcb5cf212da5c862
#
_cell.length_a   1.000
_cell.length_b   1.000
_cell.length_c   1.000
_cell.angle_alpha   90.00
_cell.angle_beta   90.00
_cell.angle_gamma   90.00
#
_symmetry.space_group_name_H-M   'P 1'
#
loop_
_entity.id
_entity.type
_entity.pdbx_description
1 polymer ?
#
loop_
_entity_poly.entity_id
_entity_poly.type
_entity_poly.pdbx_seq_one_letter_code
_entity_poly.pdbx_strand_id
1 'polypeptide(L)'
;MLNHYRGWIERGERLVPYLLKCQVLDPESRDYGGYVLPTKGYSEPAQAAGCIDVLSSLYFNEESCFFHSTDLLERVDLYMQYLLREQHADGTIDLKETNFHDATAAAFSVRVLAYTYRLYERYNCGNQRERKIMESLYQYLQKAGRG
;
A
#
# COMPACT_ATOMS: atom_id res chain seq x y z
N MET A 1 7.39 4.42 -27.40
CA MET A 1 6.85 4.98 -26.16
C MET A 1 5.70 4.14 -25.59
N LEU A 2 4.71 3.80 -26.40
CA LEU A 2 3.58 2.93 -25.99
C LEU A 2 4.03 1.54 -25.50
N ASN A 3 5.08 0.96 -26.08
CA ASN A 3 5.60 -0.35 -25.68
C ASN A 3 6.25 -0.36 -24.29
N HIS A 4 6.89 0.74 -23.88
CA HIS A 4 7.47 0.86 -22.56
C HIS A 4 6.39 0.98 -21.49
N TYR A 5 5.38 1.80 -21.72
CA TYR A 5 4.26 2.00 -20.80
C TYR A 5 3.51 0.69 -20.57
N ARG A 6 3.21 -0.05 -21.63
CA ARG A 6 2.55 -1.35 -21.54
C ARG A 6 3.40 -2.37 -20.78
N GLY A 7 4.71 -2.35 -20.97
CA GLY A 7 5.64 -3.19 -20.23
C GLY A 7 5.61 -2.94 -18.72
N TRP A 8 5.46 -1.71 -18.28
CA TRP A 8 5.29 -1.35 -16.87
C TRP A 8 4.00 -1.92 -16.29
N ILE A 9 2.88 -1.79 -17.02
CA ILE A 9 1.59 -2.34 -16.62
C ILE A 9 1.67 -3.85 -16.48
N GLU A 10 2.22 -4.53 -17.45
CA GLU A 10 2.36 -5.99 -17.45
C GLU A 10 3.23 -6.49 -16.30
N ARG A 11 4.31 -5.77 -15.97
CA ARG A 11 5.14 -6.11 -14.80
C ARG A 11 4.36 -5.97 -13.51
N GLY A 12 3.61 -4.88 -13.37
CA GLY A 12 2.74 -4.67 -12.22
C GLY A 12 1.70 -5.76 -12.10
N GLU A 13 1.04 -6.10 -13.20
CA GLU A 13 0.02 -7.16 -13.22
C GLU A 13 0.59 -8.52 -12.80
N ARG A 14 1.83 -8.83 -13.19
CA ARG A 14 2.50 -10.08 -12.79
C ARG A 14 2.81 -10.14 -11.30
N LEU A 15 2.98 -8.99 -10.65
CA LEU A 15 3.21 -8.91 -9.21
C LEU A 15 1.95 -9.17 -8.40
N VAL A 16 0.76 -8.85 -8.94
CA VAL A 16 -0.50 -8.93 -8.20
C VAL A 16 -0.72 -10.29 -7.52
N PRO A 17 -0.54 -11.45 -8.19
CA PRO A 17 -0.74 -12.74 -7.52
C PRO A 17 0.10 -12.90 -6.26
N TYR A 18 1.35 -12.42 -6.27
CA TYR A 18 2.24 -12.49 -5.10
C TYR A 18 1.79 -11.53 -4.00
N LEU A 19 1.43 -10.30 -4.38
CA LEU A 19 0.98 -9.30 -3.42
C LEU A 19 -0.30 -9.73 -2.71
N LEU A 20 -1.19 -10.42 -3.40
CA LEU A 20 -2.42 -10.95 -2.82
C LEU A 20 -2.19 -12.23 -2.02
N LYS A 21 -1.33 -13.13 -2.52
CA LYS A 21 -1.04 -14.41 -1.86
C LYS A 21 -0.29 -14.21 -0.54
N CYS A 22 0.63 -13.27 -0.49
CA CYS A 22 1.45 -13.01 0.67
C CYS A 22 0.78 -12.06 1.68
N GLN A 23 -0.40 -11.56 1.38
CA GLN A 23 -1.16 -10.74 2.31
C GLN A 23 -1.81 -11.62 3.39
N VAL A 24 -1.65 -11.23 4.64
CA VAL A 24 -2.24 -11.92 5.79
C VAL A 24 -3.72 -11.58 5.87
N LEU A 25 -4.59 -12.59 5.75
CA LEU A 25 -6.04 -12.40 5.79
C LEU A 25 -6.70 -12.90 7.08
N ASP A 26 -5.92 -13.46 8.00
CA ASP A 26 -6.42 -13.90 9.31
C ASP A 26 -6.59 -12.69 10.22
N PRO A 27 -7.84 -12.34 10.61
CA PRO A 27 -8.08 -11.20 11.49
C PRO A 27 -7.46 -11.31 12.88
N GLU A 28 -7.15 -12.53 13.31
CA GLU A 28 -6.52 -12.80 14.61
C GLU A 28 -5.00 -12.65 14.56
N SER A 29 -4.43 -12.57 13.35
CA SER A 29 -3.00 -12.39 13.19
C SER A 29 -2.57 -10.97 13.56
N ARG A 30 -1.43 -10.85 14.23
CA ARG A 30 -0.78 -9.57 14.50
C ARG A 30 -0.47 -8.81 13.20
N ASP A 31 -0.17 -9.55 12.14
CA ASP A 31 0.20 -9.01 10.82
C ASP A 31 -1.00 -8.87 9.88
N TYR A 32 -2.23 -8.96 10.38
CA TYR A 32 -3.44 -8.88 9.56
C TYR A 32 -3.40 -7.70 8.59
N GLY A 33 -3.59 -8.00 7.32
CA GLY A 33 -3.56 -7.00 6.24
C GLY A 33 -2.16 -6.69 5.72
N GLY A 34 -1.11 -7.16 6.37
CA GLY A 34 0.28 -6.93 5.97
C GLY A 34 0.80 -7.95 4.96
N TYR A 35 1.96 -7.66 4.40
CA TYR A 35 2.65 -8.52 3.44
C TYR A 35 3.73 -9.32 4.14
N VAL A 36 3.61 -10.64 4.15
CA VAL A 36 4.58 -11.53 4.77
C VAL A 36 5.24 -12.40 3.72
N LEU A 37 6.56 -12.25 3.56
CA LEU A 37 7.34 -13.17 2.76
C LEU A 37 7.43 -14.52 3.47
N PRO A 38 7.21 -15.64 2.77
CA PRO A 38 7.28 -16.99 3.38
C PRO A 38 8.61 -17.28 4.07
N THR A 39 9.69 -16.66 3.59
CA THR A 39 11.05 -16.84 4.13
C THR A 39 11.32 -16.03 5.39
N LYS A 40 10.57 -14.97 5.66
CA LYS A 40 10.79 -14.08 6.80
C LYS A 40 9.84 -14.33 7.97
N GLY A 41 8.59 -14.73 7.69
CA GLY A 41 7.59 -15.03 8.72
C GLY A 41 7.03 -13.82 9.45
N TYR A 42 7.35 -12.59 9.03
CA TYR A 42 6.81 -11.35 9.59
C TYR A 42 6.60 -10.32 8.49
N SER A 43 5.72 -9.35 8.76
CA SER A 43 5.40 -8.28 7.83
C SER A 43 6.26 -7.03 8.07
N GLU A 44 6.64 -6.36 6.98
CA GLU A 44 7.35 -5.08 7.03
C GLU A 44 6.41 -3.96 6.60
N PRO A 45 6.21 -2.91 7.42
CA PRO A 45 5.34 -1.79 7.07
C PRO A 45 5.72 -1.10 5.76
N ALA A 46 7.01 -0.91 5.50
CA ALA A 46 7.47 -0.29 4.25
C ALA A 46 7.07 -1.09 3.01
N GLN A 47 7.04 -2.41 3.11
CA GLN A 47 6.57 -3.26 2.01
C GLN A 47 5.07 -3.10 1.76
N ALA A 48 4.29 -2.93 2.83
CA ALA A 48 2.85 -2.65 2.70
C ALA A 48 2.62 -1.35 1.91
N ALA A 49 3.41 -0.32 2.16
CA ALA A 49 3.34 0.93 1.39
C ALA A 49 3.59 0.69 -0.11
N GLY A 50 4.59 -0.11 -0.44
CA GLY A 50 4.87 -0.51 -1.82
C GLY A 50 3.72 -1.28 -2.46
N CYS A 51 3.10 -2.20 -1.71
CA CYS A 51 1.92 -2.94 -2.19
C CYS A 51 0.74 -2.01 -2.48
N ILE A 52 0.47 -1.06 -1.60
CA ILE A 52 -0.58 -0.07 -1.77
C ILE A 52 -0.36 0.72 -3.06
N ASP A 53 0.87 1.16 -3.32
CA ASP A 53 1.21 1.91 -4.52
C ASP A 53 0.97 1.09 -5.80
N VAL A 54 1.51 -0.11 -5.88
CA VAL A 54 1.37 -0.96 -7.07
C VAL A 54 -0.10 -1.30 -7.35
N LEU A 55 -0.82 -1.76 -6.33
CA LEU A 55 -2.22 -2.16 -6.47
C LEU A 55 -3.12 -0.96 -6.84
N SER A 56 -2.89 0.19 -6.20
CA SER A 56 -3.64 1.40 -6.50
C SER A 56 -3.38 1.91 -7.91
N SER A 57 -2.13 1.87 -8.36
CA SER A 57 -1.76 2.28 -9.72
C SER A 57 -2.46 1.43 -10.77
N LEU A 58 -2.53 0.12 -10.56
CA LEU A 58 -3.25 -0.79 -11.46
C LEU A 58 -4.77 -0.58 -11.42
N TYR A 59 -5.31 -0.31 -10.23
CA TYR A 59 -6.73 -0.04 -10.04
C TYR A 59 -7.20 1.18 -10.85
N PHE A 60 -6.39 2.23 -10.91
CA PHE A 60 -6.75 3.46 -11.63
C PHE A 60 -6.31 3.48 -13.09
N ASN A 61 -5.62 2.46 -13.57
CA ASN A 61 -5.13 2.42 -14.93
C ASN A 61 -6.11 1.72 -15.87
N GLU A 62 -6.66 2.48 -16.82
CA GLU A 62 -7.65 1.97 -17.78
C GLU A 62 -7.14 0.82 -18.64
N GLU A 63 -5.81 0.72 -18.86
CA GLU A 63 -5.21 -0.36 -19.68
C GLU A 63 -4.91 -1.61 -18.85
N SER A 64 -5.05 -1.55 -17.54
CA SER A 64 -4.83 -2.69 -16.66
C SER A 64 -6.05 -3.62 -16.65
N CYS A 65 -5.80 -4.93 -16.61
CA CYS A 65 -6.87 -5.91 -16.39
C CYS A 65 -7.48 -5.81 -14.98
N PHE A 66 -6.84 -5.07 -14.08
CA PHE A 66 -7.34 -4.80 -12.71
C PHE A 66 -8.03 -3.45 -12.58
N PHE A 67 -8.28 -2.76 -13.69
CA PHE A 67 -8.94 -1.46 -13.68
C PHE A 67 -10.30 -1.56 -12.97
N HIS A 68 -10.46 -0.75 -11.92
CA HIS A 68 -11.66 -0.70 -11.07
C HIS A 68 -12.06 -2.05 -10.44
N SER A 69 -11.11 -2.95 -10.24
CA SER A 69 -11.34 -4.22 -9.53
C SER A 69 -11.67 -3.96 -8.07
N THR A 70 -12.90 -4.31 -7.66
CA THR A 70 -13.34 -4.16 -6.27
C THR A 70 -12.55 -5.05 -5.32
N ASP A 71 -12.20 -6.26 -5.75
CA ASP A 71 -11.38 -7.18 -4.95
C ASP A 71 -9.99 -6.59 -4.67
N LEU A 72 -9.40 -5.97 -5.69
CA LEU A 72 -8.10 -5.31 -5.54
C LEU A 72 -8.17 -4.16 -4.54
N LEU A 73 -9.22 -3.36 -4.64
CA LEU A 73 -9.42 -2.21 -3.76
C LEU A 73 -9.63 -2.63 -2.30
N GLU A 74 -10.34 -3.73 -2.06
CA GLU A 74 -10.48 -4.30 -0.72
C GLU A 74 -9.13 -4.69 -0.11
N ARG A 75 -8.25 -5.26 -0.93
CA ARG A 75 -6.91 -5.65 -0.49
C ARG A 75 -6.04 -4.43 -0.18
N VAL A 76 -6.18 -3.36 -0.97
CA VAL A 76 -5.50 -2.08 -0.69
C VAL A 76 -5.96 -1.53 0.65
N ASP A 77 -7.25 -1.55 0.93
CA ASP A 77 -7.79 -1.09 2.22
C ASP A 77 -7.20 -1.89 3.39
N LEU A 78 -7.09 -3.20 3.27
CA LEU A 78 -6.48 -4.04 4.29
C LEU A 78 -5.01 -3.68 4.53
N TYR A 79 -4.23 -3.48 3.48
CA TYR A 79 -2.85 -3.00 3.60
C TYR A 79 -2.78 -1.65 4.31
N MET A 80 -3.69 -0.76 3.97
CA MET A 80 -3.73 0.57 4.57
C MET A 80 -4.06 0.53 6.06
N GLN A 81 -5.03 -0.31 6.45
CA GLN A 81 -5.37 -0.49 7.86
C GLN A 81 -4.20 -1.09 8.66
N TYR A 82 -3.51 -2.07 8.09
CA TYR A 82 -2.28 -2.60 8.67
C TYR A 82 -1.25 -1.49 8.89
N LEU A 83 -0.99 -0.69 7.88
CA LEU A 83 0.01 0.36 7.93
C LEU A 83 -0.32 1.42 8.99
N LEU A 84 -1.59 1.79 9.13
CA LEU A 84 -2.05 2.72 10.17
C LEU A 84 -1.80 2.18 11.58
N ARG A 85 -2.02 0.87 11.78
CA ARG A 85 -1.76 0.25 13.09
C ARG A 85 -0.27 0.20 13.43
N GLU A 86 0.58 0.02 12.41
CA GLU A 86 2.03 -0.08 12.60
C GLU A 86 2.70 1.29 12.76
N GLN A 87 2.02 2.36 12.40
CA GLN A 87 2.57 3.71 12.54
C GLN A 87 2.57 4.15 14.00
N HIS A 88 3.75 4.56 14.49
CA HIS A 88 3.91 5.06 15.84
C HIS A 88 3.30 6.45 16.02
N ALA A 89 3.13 6.86 17.29
CA ALA A 89 2.56 8.17 17.62
C ALA A 89 3.36 9.35 17.03
N ASP A 90 4.66 9.17 16.86
CA ASP A 90 5.55 10.17 16.23
C ASP A 90 5.54 10.13 14.69
N GLY A 91 4.74 9.25 14.10
CA GLY A 91 4.62 9.11 12.64
C GLY A 91 5.60 8.15 11.99
N THR A 92 6.54 7.59 12.75
CA THR A 92 7.52 6.63 12.22
C THR A 92 6.93 5.22 12.10
N ILE A 93 7.64 4.37 11.36
CA ILE A 93 7.38 2.93 11.27
C ILE A 93 8.67 2.16 11.56
N ASP A 94 8.52 0.91 11.98
CA ASP A 94 9.66 0.07 12.28
C ASP A 94 10.23 -0.59 11.03
N LEU A 95 11.55 -0.72 11.01
CA LEU A 95 12.22 -1.73 10.20
C LEU A 95 12.43 -2.95 11.10
N LYS A 96 11.53 -3.92 11.00
CA LYS A 96 11.49 -5.05 11.93
C LYS A 96 12.73 -5.95 11.87
N GLU A 97 13.40 -5.95 10.73
CA GLU A 97 14.64 -6.70 10.53
C GLU A 97 15.75 -6.25 11.49
N THR A 98 15.77 -4.97 11.86
CA THR A 98 16.77 -4.39 12.77
C THR A 98 16.18 -4.02 14.13
N ASN A 99 14.88 -4.15 14.30
CA ASN A 99 14.15 -3.77 15.52
C ASN A 99 14.26 -2.29 15.88
N PHE A 100 14.45 -1.43 14.86
CA PHE A 100 14.58 0.02 15.02
C PHE A 100 13.43 0.79 14.40
N HIS A 101 13.08 1.91 15.02
CA HIS A 101 12.33 2.98 14.36
C HIS A 101 13.24 3.54 13.26
N ASP A 102 12.89 3.32 12.01
CA ASP A 102 13.75 3.70 10.90
C ASP A 102 13.17 4.92 10.18
N ALA A 103 13.89 6.02 10.29
CA ALA A 103 13.54 7.25 9.58
C ALA A 103 13.60 7.08 8.06
N THR A 104 14.50 6.23 7.56
CA THR A 104 14.62 5.96 6.12
C THR A 104 13.41 5.20 5.59
N ALA A 105 12.97 4.16 6.32
CA ALA A 105 11.77 3.41 5.96
C ALA A 105 10.53 4.31 6.02
N ALA A 106 10.45 5.16 7.04
CA ALA A 106 9.38 6.14 7.16
C ALA A 106 9.38 7.13 5.99
N ALA A 107 10.53 7.68 5.64
CA ALA A 107 10.66 8.62 4.53
C ALA A 107 10.31 7.98 3.18
N PHE A 108 10.74 6.75 2.95
CA PHE A 108 10.38 5.99 1.76
C PHE A 108 8.87 5.82 1.66
N SER A 109 8.24 5.39 2.74
CA SER A 109 6.78 5.18 2.80
C SER A 109 6.01 6.47 2.54
N VAL A 110 6.44 7.58 3.14
CA VAL A 110 5.82 8.90 2.91
C VAL A 110 5.90 9.30 1.44
N ARG A 111 7.06 9.12 0.82
CA ARG A 111 7.26 9.46 -0.60
C ARG A 111 6.32 8.65 -1.50
N VAL A 112 6.26 7.35 -1.30
CA VAL A 112 5.43 6.44 -2.09
C VAL A 112 3.95 6.74 -1.89
N LEU A 113 3.52 6.89 -0.63
CA LEU A 113 2.12 7.09 -0.30
C LEU A 113 1.62 8.50 -0.65
N ALA A 114 2.48 9.51 -0.63
CA ALA A 114 2.12 10.84 -1.11
C ALA A 114 1.78 10.82 -2.62
N TYR A 115 2.56 10.07 -3.40
CA TYR A 115 2.26 9.85 -4.80
C TYR A 115 0.93 9.10 -4.99
N THR A 116 0.74 8.04 -4.23
CA THR A 116 -0.49 7.24 -4.24
C THR A 116 -1.72 8.09 -3.85
N TYR A 117 -1.58 8.94 -2.83
CA TYR A 117 -2.66 9.85 -2.43
C TYR A 117 -3.12 10.75 -3.59
N ARG A 118 -2.17 11.24 -4.38
CA ARG A 118 -2.48 12.08 -5.56
C ARG A 118 -3.28 11.31 -6.61
N LEU A 119 -3.08 10.00 -6.75
CA LEU A 119 -3.88 9.18 -7.64
C LEU A 119 -5.34 9.14 -7.20
N TYR A 120 -5.59 8.91 -5.92
CA TYR A 120 -6.96 8.92 -5.36
C TYR A 120 -7.62 10.29 -5.49
N GLU A 121 -6.88 11.34 -5.24
CA GLU A 121 -7.36 12.71 -5.38
C GLU A 121 -7.74 13.03 -6.83
N ARG A 122 -6.88 12.63 -7.77
CA ARG A 122 -7.07 12.88 -9.20
C ARG A 122 -8.25 12.12 -9.79
N TYR A 123 -8.45 10.87 -9.40
CA TYR A 123 -9.44 9.96 -9.97
C TYR A 123 -10.63 9.72 -9.04
N ASN A 124 -10.92 10.66 -8.17
CA ASN A 124 -12.01 10.55 -7.20
C ASN A 124 -13.36 10.39 -7.91
N CYS A 125 -13.86 9.16 -7.96
CA CYS A 125 -15.10 8.78 -8.65
C CYS A 125 -16.31 8.71 -7.71
N GLY A 126 -16.15 9.11 -6.45
CA GLY A 126 -17.23 9.04 -5.47
C GLY A 126 -17.46 7.66 -4.86
N ASN A 127 -16.64 6.67 -5.18
CA ASN A 127 -16.68 5.35 -4.55
C ASN A 127 -16.33 5.48 -3.06
N GLN A 128 -17.16 4.89 -2.20
CA GLN A 128 -17.02 4.99 -0.76
C GLN A 128 -15.71 4.39 -0.24
N ARG A 129 -15.27 3.26 -0.80
CA ARG A 129 -14.02 2.62 -0.42
C ARG A 129 -12.81 3.42 -0.88
N GLU A 130 -12.85 3.99 -2.07
CA GLU A 130 -11.80 4.90 -2.54
C GLU A 130 -11.63 6.09 -1.60
N ARG A 131 -12.73 6.69 -1.16
CA ARG A 131 -12.70 7.81 -0.20
C ARG A 131 -12.12 7.39 1.14
N LYS A 132 -12.49 6.20 1.63
CA LYS A 132 -11.96 5.65 2.88
C LYS A 132 -10.44 5.48 2.80
N ILE A 133 -9.94 4.92 1.70
CA ILE A 133 -8.50 4.74 1.48
C ILE A 133 -7.81 6.11 1.40
N MET A 134 -8.39 7.05 0.69
CA MET A 134 -7.84 8.40 0.57
C MET A 134 -7.73 9.09 1.93
N GLU A 135 -8.76 8.98 2.77
CA GLU A 135 -8.74 9.53 4.12
C GLU A 135 -7.67 8.86 4.99
N SER A 136 -7.53 7.55 4.87
CA SER A 136 -6.50 6.79 5.58
C SER A 136 -5.08 7.19 5.15
N LEU A 137 -4.87 7.39 3.86
CA LEU A 137 -3.61 7.90 3.31
C LEU A 137 -3.29 9.30 3.86
N TYR A 138 -4.27 10.18 3.86
CA TYR A 138 -4.13 11.52 4.40
C TYR A 138 -3.76 11.49 5.89
N GLN A 139 -4.45 10.68 6.66
CA GLN A 139 -4.18 10.49 8.10
C GLN A 139 -2.75 10.01 8.34
N TYR A 140 -2.29 9.02 7.57
CA TYR A 140 -0.93 8.50 7.66
C TYR A 140 0.10 9.60 7.36
N LEU A 141 -0.09 10.32 6.26
CA LEU A 141 0.82 11.37 5.82
C LEU A 141 0.88 12.55 6.79
N GLN A 142 -0.26 12.96 7.34
CA GLN A 142 -0.30 14.02 8.35
C GLN A 142 0.50 13.64 9.59
N LYS A 143 0.32 12.42 10.08
CA LYS A 143 1.01 11.94 11.27
C LYS A 143 2.51 11.83 11.04
N ALA A 144 2.92 11.35 9.87
CA ALA A 144 4.32 11.29 9.47
C ALA A 144 4.97 12.67 9.38
N GLY A 145 4.22 13.69 8.95
CA GLY A 145 4.70 15.06 8.86
C GLY A 145 4.90 15.79 10.19
N ARG A 146 4.41 15.21 11.29
CA ARG A 146 4.58 15.78 12.64
C ARG A 146 5.89 15.33 13.32
N GLY A 147 6.53 14.32 12.81
CA GLY A 147 7.85 13.84 13.25
C GLY A 147 8.95 14.55 12.48
#